data_6c995018c8f339bf515fa09b544f1ad2
#
_entry.id   6c995018c8f339bf515fa09b544f1ad2
#
_cell.length_a   1.000
_cell.length_b   1.000
_cell.length_c   1.000
_cell.angle_alpha   90.00
_cell.angle_beta   90.00
_cell.angle_gamma   90.00
#
_symmetry.space_group_name_H-M   'P 1'
#
loop_
_entity.id
_entity.type
_entity.pdbx_description
1 polymer ?
#
loop_
_entity_poly.entity_id
_entity_poly.type
_entity_poly.pdbx_seq_one_letter_code
_entity_poly.pdbx_strand_id
1 'polypeptide(L)'
;HLREGASLKDHAVLYRMNAQSNPIETYFARAGIPYRIVGGQRFFDRKEVKDINSYLAVIVNPRDDVRLRRIINEPARKIGMTTIDKIGELASAAGVPMMEIIAHVRDYPALQRAAAPLERFYEMYRELCDLSISEPLDVFVGDVIKKSGYEAMLKAMKEEGETRLENLGQLVSSIKTYADQNGEDATLAGFLEEVALISDLDSYDNDADSVTMMTIHSAKGLEFPYVFVIGMEDGIFPGDMAKYNEEDMEEERRLCYVAITRAKKELYLSSSRTRMIFGQTRRNPPSAFLAEIDPALLD
;
A
#
# COMPACT_ATOMS: atom_id res chain seq x y z
N HIS A 1 -6.12 -5.90 -28.99
CA HIS A 1 -6.05 -4.47 -29.34
C HIS A 1 -4.64 -4.09 -29.84
N LEU A 2 -3.55 -4.43 -29.11
CA LEU A 2 -2.18 -4.08 -29.53
C LEU A 2 -1.82 -4.71 -30.89
N ARG A 3 -2.28 -5.95 -31.15
CA ARG A 3 -2.10 -6.61 -32.48
C ARG A 3 -2.90 -5.96 -33.59
N GLU A 4 -3.90 -5.18 -33.25
CA GLU A 4 -4.81 -4.46 -34.18
C GLU A 4 -4.40 -2.98 -34.32
N GLY A 5 -3.25 -2.59 -33.75
CA GLY A 5 -2.66 -1.27 -33.90
C GLY A 5 -3.02 -0.26 -32.81
N ALA A 6 -3.65 -0.68 -31.70
CA ALA A 6 -3.83 0.17 -30.52
C ALA A 6 -2.51 0.38 -29.77
N SER A 7 -2.34 1.52 -29.14
CA SER A 7 -1.20 1.83 -28.26
C SER A 7 -1.56 1.54 -26.80
N LEU A 8 -0.57 1.38 -25.93
CA LEU A 8 -0.82 1.20 -24.48
C LEU A 8 -1.56 2.40 -23.86
N LYS A 9 -1.28 3.62 -24.32
CA LYS A 9 -1.97 4.86 -23.89
C LYS A 9 -3.46 4.90 -24.23
N ASP A 10 -3.93 4.03 -25.14
CA ASP A 10 -5.35 3.91 -25.49
C ASP A 10 -6.14 3.15 -24.41
N HIS A 11 -5.44 2.54 -23.44
CA HIS A 11 -6.02 1.69 -22.42
C HIS A 11 -6.00 2.38 -21.06
N ALA A 12 -7.12 2.29 -20.34
CA ALA A 12 -7.23 2.75 -18.95
C ALA A 12 -7.74 1.64 -18.04
N VAL A 13 -7.14 1.53 -16.84
CA VAL A 13 -7.63 0.69 -15.76
C VAL A 13 -8.21 1.58 -14.67
N LEU A 14 -9.50 1.44 -14.40
CA LEU A 14 -10.24 2.21 -13.41
C LEU A 14 -10.58 1.33 -12.21
N TYR A 15 -10.42 1.88 -11.03
CA TYR A 15 -10.72 1.21 -9.77
C TYR A 15 -11.40 2.15 -8.77
N ARG A 16 -12.18 1.56 -7.84
CA ARG A 16 -12.91 2.34 -6.81
C ARG A 16 -11.98 2.82 -5.70
N MET A 17 -11.09 1.96 -5.22
CA MET A 17 -10.19 2.22 -4.09
C MET A 17 -8.73 2.18 -4.53
N ASN A 18 -7.92 3.07 -3.95
CA ASN A 18 -6.49 3.14 -4.23
C ASN A 18 -5.75 1.81 -3.99
N ALA A 19 -6.15 1.06 -2.97
CA ALA A 19 -5.54 -0.22 -2.63
C ALA A 19 -5.60 -1.26 -3.77
N GLN A 20 -6.61 -1.15 -4.66
CA GLN A 20 -6.79 -2.07 -5.79
C GLN A 20 -5.69 -1.94 -6.87
N SER A 21 -4.93 -0.84 -6.89
CA SER A 21 -3.86 -0.66 -7.89
C SER A 21 -2.71 -1.64 -7.71
N ASN A 22 -2.36 -2.01 -6.46
CA ASN A 22 -1.16 -2.78 -6.15
C ASN A 22 -1.02 -4.11 -6.90
N PRO A 23 -2.02 -5.01 -6.97
CA PRO A 23 -1.88 -6.25 -7.73
C PRO A 23 -1.61 -6.02 -9.22
N ILE A 24 -2.20 -4.96 -9.79
CA ILE A 24 -2.02 -4.60 -11.20
C ILE A 24 -0.63 -3.98 -11.41
N GLU A 25 -0.22 -3.05 -10.54
CA GLU A 25 1.12 -2.46 -10.56
C GLU A 25 2.20 -3.54 -10.49
N THR A 26 2.08 -4.47 -9.53
CA THR A 26 3.00 -5.60 -9.38
C THR A 26 3.05 -6.47 -10.62
N TYR A 27 1.89 -6.80 -11.21
CA TYR A 27 1.84 -7.60 -12.43
C TYR A 27 2.45 -6.86 -13.62
N PHE A 28 2.12 -5.58 -13.81
CA PHE A 28 2.64 -4.78 -14.91
C PHE A 28 4.16 -4.61 -14.81
N ALA A 29 4.69 -4.33 -13.63
CA ALA A 29 6.13 -4.25 -13.39
C ALA A 29 6.82 -5.57 -13.76
N ARG A 30 6.33 -6.71 -13.27
CA ARG A 30 6.89 -8.03 -13.58
C ARG A 30 6.77 -8.41 -15.06
N ALA A 31 5.71 -7.98 -15.73
CA ALA A 31 5.46 -8.25 -17.14
C ALA A 31 6.16 -7.25 -18.09
N GLY A 32 6.84 -6.23 -17.55
CA GLY A 32 7.45 -5.16 -18.33
C GLY A 32 6.43 -4.31 -19.10
N ILE A 33 5.20 -4.18 -18.59
CA ILE A 33 4.14 -3.35 -19.17
C ILE A 33 4.23 -1.94 -18.58
N PRO A 34 4.60 -0.90 -19.35
CA PRO A 34 4.66 0.46 -18.87
C PRO A 34 3.27 0.95 -18.43
N TYR A 35 3.21 1.57 -17.25
CA TYR A 35 1.98 2.18 -16.73
C TYR A 35 2.27 3.50 -16.02
N ARG A 36 1.22 4.31 -15.86
CA ARG A 36 1.27 5.55 -15.06
C ARG A 36 0.02 5.66 -14.20
N ILE A 37 0.18 6.22 -13.00
CA ILE A 37 -0.95 6.51 -12.11
C ILE A 37 -1.31 7.98 -12.21
N VAL A 38 -2.58 8.27 -12.49
CA VAL A 38 -3.12 9.62 -12.60
C VAL A 38 -3.93 9.96 -11.33
N GLY A 39 -3.62 11.12 -10.73
CA GLY A 39 -4.31 11.59 -9.53
C GLY A 39 -3.93 10.85 -8.24
N GLY A 40 -2.82 10.12 -8.24
CA GLY A 40 -2.35 9.35 -7.09
C GLY A 40 -0.84 9.08 -7.12
N GLN A 41 -0.41 8.24 -6.19
CA GLN A 41 0.97 7.73 -6.10
C GLN A 41 0.98 6.22 -6.32
N ARG A 42 2.10 5.69 -6.82
CA ARG A 42 2.34 4.25 -6.87
C ARG A 42 2.20 3.65 -5.48
N PHE A 43 1.78 2.41 -5.41
CA PHE A 43 1.44 1.77 -4.14
C PHE A 43 2.60 1.81 -3.13
N PHE A 44 3.80 1.39 -3.55
CA PHE A 44 4.98 1.37 -2.69
C PHE A 44 5.57 2.76 -2.43
N ASP A 45 5.11 3.80 -3.13
CA ASP A 45 5.49 5.20 -2.90
C ASP A 45 4.64 5.91 -1.85
N ARG A 46 3.48 5.36 -1.49
CA ARG A 46 2.58 5.94 -0.49
C ARG A 46 3.26 6.01 0.87
N LYS A 47 3.00 7.12 1.58
CA LYS A 47 3.67 7.41 2.85
C LYS A 47 3.57 6.26 3.84
N GLU A 48 2.34 5.77 4.11
CA GLU A 48 2.06 4.71 5.06
C GLU A 48 2.73 3.38 4.69
N VAL A 49 2.79 3.06 3.40
CA VAL A 49 3.45 1.84 2.90
C VAL A 49 4.96 1.96 3.07
N LYS A 50 5.54 3.11 2.71
CA LYS A 50 6.97 3.40 2.93
C LYS A 50 7.36 3.38 4.41
N ASP A 51 6.48 3.89 5.28
CA ASP A 51 6.73 3.91 6.72
C ASP A 51 6.76 2.48 7.27
N ILE A 52 5.75 1.65 6.96
CA ILE A 52 5.74 0.24 7.42
C ILE A 52 6.91 -0.54 6.81
N ASN A 53 7.19 -0.41 5.52
CA ASN A 53 8.36 -1.05 4.89
C ASN A 53 9.67 -0.60 5.55
N SER A 54 9.75 0.62 6.06
CA SER A 54 10.93 1.09 6.81
C SER A 54 11.04 0.43 8.18
N TYR A 55 9.92 0.16 8.89
CA TYR A 55 9.94 -0.68 10.09
C TYR A 55 10.47 -2.08 9.79
N LEU A 56 9.93 -2.72 8.75
CA LEU A 56 10.34 -4.05 8.35
C LEU A 56 11.84 -4.09 8.01
N ALA A 57 12.32 -3.10 7.28
CA ALA A 57 13.72 -3.01 6.88
C ALA A 57 14.67 -2.80 8.06
N VAL A 58 14.31 -1.98 9.06
CA VAL A 58 15.11 -1.78 10.27
C VAL A 58 15.16 -3.06 11.13
N ILE A 59 14.10 -3.88 11.11
CA ILE A 59 14.08 -5.18 11.77
C ILE A 59 15.04 -6.15 11.09
N VAL A 60 15.07 -6.18 9.74
CA VAL A 60 16.01 -7.01 8.96
C VAL A 60 17.45 -6.49 9.09
N ASN A 61 17.63 -5.18 9.07
CA ASN A 61 18.94 -4.55 9.13
C ASN A 61 18.95 -3.36 10.11
N PRO A 62 19.37 -3.57 11.37
CA PRO A 62 19.43 -2.49 12.38
C PRO A 62 20.49 -1.42 12.08
N ARG A 63 21.31 -1.59 11.03
CA ARG A 63 22.28 -0.59 10.57
C ARG A 63 21.72 0.39 9.54
N ASP A 64 20.44 0.25 9.15
CA ASP A 64 19.79 1.16 8.22
C ASP A 64 19.31 2.43 8.94
N ASP A 65 20.25 3.33 9.19
CA ASP A 65 20.01 4.60 9.89
C ASP A 65 19.06 5.53 9.09
N VAL A 66 19.01 5.39 7.77
CA VAL A 66 18.12 6.20 6.92
C VAL A 66 16.66 5.84 7.19
N ARG A 67 16.35 4.54 7.16
CA ARG A 67 15.00 4.06 7.48
C ARG A 67 14.65 4.21 8.95
N LEU A 68 15.61 4.08 9.85
CA LEU A 68 15.41 4.34 11.28
C LEU A 68 15.02 5.81 11.52
N ARG A 69 15.69 6.78 10.91
CA ARG A 69 15.32 8.20 11.00
C ARG A 69 13.90 8.48 10.55
N ARG A 70 13.41 7.74 9.57
CA ARG A 70 12.04 7.86 9.07
C ARG A 70 11.00 7.44 10.09
N ILE A 71 11.24 6.35 10.84
CA ILE A 71 10.23 5.71 11.68
C ILE A 71 10.32 6.05 13.17
N ILE A 72 11.45 6.50 13.67
CA ILE A 72 11.71 6.68 15.09
C ILE A 72 10.69 7.61 15.78
N ASN A 73 10.17 8.59 15.06
CA ASN A 73 9.12 9.51 15.52
C ASN A 73 7.84 9.47 14.66
N GLU A 74 7.62 8.38 13.92
CA GLU A 74 6.41 8.14 13.12
C GLU A 74 5.80 6.78 13.48
N PRO A 75 4.69 6.72 14.24
CA PRO A 75 3.90 7.82 14.84
C PRO A 75 4.69 8.69 15.83
N ALA A 76 4.13 9.88 16.13
CA ALA A 76 4.79 10.84 17.02
C ALA A 76 5.05 10.28 18.43
N ARG A 77 6.32 10.24 18.85
CA ARG A 77 6.79 9.69 20.15
C ARG A 77 7.48 10.72 21.03
N LYS A 78 7.36 12.01 20.69
CA LYS A 78 8.10 13.10 21.37
C LYS A 78 9.62 12.99 21.20
N ILE A 79 10.08 12.38 20.13
CA ILE A 79 11.49 12.31 19.74
C ILE A 79 11.69 13.33 18.62
N GLY A 80 12.13 14.54 18.99
CA GLY A 80 12.30 15.63 18.04
C GLY A 80 13.53 15.47 17.14
N MET A 81 13.56 16.22 16.02
CA MET A 81 14.65 16.17 15.04
C MET A 81 16.03 16.42 15.67
N THR A 82 16.14 17.38 16.60
CA THR A 82 17.39 17.66 17.34
C THR A 82 17.91 16.44 18.10
N THR A 83 17.01 15.63 18.66
CA THR A 83 17.40 14.37 19.33
C THR A 83 17.89 13.34 18.33
N ILE A 84 17.20 13.22 17.18
CA ILE A 84 17.56 12.29 16.11
C ILE A 84 18.94 12.64 15.54
N ASP A 85 19.19 13.93 15.30
CA ASP A 85 20.49 14.40 14.81
C ASP A 85 21.59 14.13 15.83
N LYS A 86 21.29 14.33 17.11
CA LYS A 86 22.25 14.04 18.20
C LYS A 86 22.60 12.56 18.29
N ILE A 87 21.62 11.66 18.11
CA ILE A 87 21.87 10.22 18.02
C ILE A 87 22.78 9.92 16.83
N GLY A 88 22.53 10.53 15.65
CA GLY A 88 23.36 10.35 14.48
C GLY A 88 24.82 10.85 14.66
N GLU A 89 25.02 11.99 15.32
CA GLU A 89 26.36 12.48 15.66
C GLU A 89 27.12 11.50 16.58
N LEU A 90 26.45 11.01 17.62
CA LEU A 90 27.03 10.05 18.56
C LEU A 90 27.34 8.72 17.87
N ALA A 91 26.45 8.21 17.02
CA ALA A 91 26.63 7.01 16.24
C ALA A 91 27.85 7.13 15.31
N SER A 92 27.95 8.25 14.58
CA SER A 92 29.08 8.54 13.71
C SER A 92 30.41 8.63 14.47
N ALA A 93 30.40 9.31 15.62
CA ALA A 93 31.59 9.46 16.46
C ALA A 93 32.07 8.13 17.05
N ALA A 94 31.15 7.23 17.38
CA ALA A 94 31.44 5.90 17.93
C ALA A 94 31.68 4.83 16.85
N GLY A 95 31.37 5.10 15.57
CA GLY A 95 31.45 4.12 14.47
C GLY A 95 30.43 2.99 14.57
N VAL A 96 29.29 3.25 15.21
CA VAL A 96 28.20 2.26 15.42
C VAL A 96 26.89 2.76 14.80
N PRO A 97 25.90 1.88 14.55
CA PRO A 97 24.59 2.31 14.07
C PRO A 97 23.82 3.11 15.12
N MET A 98 22.88 3.95 14.68
CA MET A 98 22.02 4.74 15.57
C MET A 98 21.22 3.87 16.55
N MET A 99 20.82 2.67 16.16
CA MET A 99 20.09 1.73 17.02
C MET A 99 20.90 1.32 18.25
N GLU A 100 22.22 1.19 18.13
CA GLU A 100 23.13 0.88 19.25
C GLU A 100 23.18 2.02 20.26
N ILE A 101 23.19 3.28 19.79
CA ILE A 101 23.11 4.46 20.68
C ILE A 101 21.77 4.47 21.43
N ILE A 102 20.67 4.12 20.76
CA ILE A 102 19.33 4.05 21.37
C ILE A 102 19.27 2.93 22.41
N ALA A 103 19.85 1.77 22.10
CA ALA A 103 19.91 0.63 23.02
C ALA A 103 20.60 0.98 24.36
N HIS A 104 21.59 1.86 24.31
CA HIS A 104 22.40 2.27 25.47
C HIS A 104 22.18 3.75 25.82
N VAL A 105 20.96 4.26 25.58
CA VAL A 105 20.66 5.71 25.70
C VAL A 105 21.03 6.32 27.06
N ARG A 106 20.98 5.53 28.15
CA ARG A 106 21.34 6.00 29.52
C ARG A 106 22.81 6.33 29.66
N ASP A 107 23.68 5.78 28.84
CA ASP A 107 25.12 6.02 28.88
C ASP A 107 25.50 7.37 28.26
N TYR A 108 24.54 8.03 27.59
CA TYR A 108 24.76 9.29 26.88
C TYR A 108 24.08 10.48 27.61
N PRO A 109 24.82 11.32 28.38
CA PRO A 109 24.25 12.46 29.06
C PRO A 109 23.49 13.44 28.16
N ALA A 110 23.92 13.57 26.91
CA ALA A 110 23.29 14.46 25.92
C ALA A 110 21.87 14.02 25.52
N LEU A 111 21.47 12.76 25.76
CA LEU A 111 20.16 12.17 25.45
C LEU A 111 19.25 11.98 26.65
N GLN A 112 19.66 12.33 27.84
CA GLN A 112 18.92 12.08 29.11
C GLN A 112 17.48 12.60 29.07
N ARG A 113 17.23 13.77 28.48
CA ARG A 113 15.88 14.34 28.36
C ARG A 113 14.94 13.53 27.47
N ALA A 114 15.49 12.81 26.50
CA ALA A 114 14.75 11.97 25.57
C ALA A 114 14.88 10.47 25.90
N ALA A 115 15.55 10.10 26.97
CA ALA A 115 15.84 8.71 27.29
C ALA A 115 14.56 7.85 27.38
N ALA A 116 13.56 8.28 28.13
CA ALA A 116 12.34 7.49 28.30
C ALA A 116 11.55 7.22 27.00
N PRO A 117 11.32 8.18 26.07
CA PRO A 117 10.71 7.85 24.79
C PRO A 117 11.61 6.97 23.89
N LEU A 118 12.93 7.10 23.95
CA LEU A 118 13.86 6.27 23.19
C LEU A 118 13.90 4.82 23.74
N GLU A 119 13.87 4.63 25.05
CA GLU A 119 13.75 3.30 25.66
C GLU A 119 12.46 2.60 25.23
N ARG A 120 11.30 3.28 25.30
CA ARG A 120 10.03 2.69 24.83
C ARG A 120 10.06 2.33 23.35
N PHE A 121 10.72 3.15 22.51
CA PHE A 121 10.91 2.80 21.12
C PHE A 121 11.78 1.55 20.96
N TYR A 122 12.86 1.44 21.71
CA TYR A 122 13.75 0.28 21.68
C TYR A 122 13.08 -1.00 22.20
N GLU A 123 12.30 -0.90 23.27
CA GLU A 123 11.49 -2.01 23.80
C GLU A 123 10.50 -2.53 22.75
N MET A 124 9.75 -1.63 22.12
CA MET A 124 8.84 -1.99 21.01
C MET A 124 9.61 -2.63 19.85
N TYR A 125 10.75 -2.07 19.43
CA TYR A 125 11.60 -2.64 18.39
C TYR A 125 12.06 -4.06 18.74
N ARG A 126 12.52 -4.29 19.97
CA ARG A 126 12.93 -5.62 20.48
C ARG A 126 11.78 -6.62 20.40
N GLU A 127 10.61 -6.23 20.87
CA GLU A 127 9.40 -7.06 20.78
C GLU A 127 9.08 -7.45 19.33
N LEU A 128 9.17 -6.50 18.41
CA LEU A 128 8.95 -6.78 16.98
C LEU A 128 10.02 -7.71 16.37
N CYS A 129 11.28 -7.60 16.79
CA CYS A 129 12.31 -8.53 16.38
C CYS A 129 12.02 -9.97 16.84
N ASP A 130 11.55 -10.14 18.08
CA ASP A 130 11.18 -11.46 18.61
C ASP A 130 10.00 -12.07 17.84
N LEU A 131 8.98 -11.26 17.52
CA LEU A 131 7.82 -11.68 16.74
C LEU A 131 8.20 -12.04 15.29
N SER A 132 9.15 -11.34 14.70
CA SER A 132 9.60 -11.61 13.33
C SER A 132 10.17 -13.01 13.13
N ILE A 133 10.58 -13.67 14.21
CA ILE A 133 11.15 -15.03 14.20
C ILE A 133 10.07 -16.09 14.42
N SER A 134 9.02 -15.74 15.18
CA SER A 134 8.03 -16.71 15.68
C SER A 134 6.72 -16.74 14.90
N GLU A 135 6.41 -15.69 14.16
CA GLU A 135 5.12 -15.54 13.50
C GLU A 135 5.19 -15.65 11.98
N PRO A 136 4.09 -16.09 11.33
CA PRO A 136 3.93 -15.98 9.88
C PRO A 136 4.06 -14.52 9.42
N LEU A 137 4.64 -14.28 8.24
CA LEU A 137 4.98 -12.93 7.74
C LEU A 137 3.79 -11.97 7.72
N ASP A 138 2.62 -12.43 7.31
CA ASP A 138 1.41 -11.62 7.23
C ASP A 138 0.88 -11.24 8.63
N VAL A 139 0.95 -12.14 9.59
CA VAL A 139 0.59 -11.89 10.99
C VAL A 139 1.56 -10.89 11.61
N PHE A 140 2.86 -11.14 11.44
CA PHE A 140 3.92 -10.27 11.91
C PHE A 140 3.77 -8.82 11.41
N VAL A 141 3.51 -8.62 10.10
CA VAL A 141 3.31 -7.27 9.56
C VAL A 141 2.05 -6.60 10.12
N GLY A 142 0.98 -7.37 10.36
CA GLY A 142 -0.19 -6.90 11.09
C GLY A 142 0.17 -6.39 12.50
N ASP A 143 1.05 -7.10 13.19
CA ASP A 143 1.54 -6.71 14.51
C ASP A 143 2.47 -5.49 14.46
N VAL A 144 3.32 -5.36 13.44
CA VAL A 144 4.10 -4.13 13.23
C VAL A 144 3.18 -2.91 13.12
N ILE A 145 2.11 -2.99 12.33
CA ILE A 145 1.15 -1.90 12.14
C ILE A 145 0.47 -1.53 13.48
N LYS A 146 0.09 -2.51 14.30
CA LYS A 146 -0.58 -2.30 15.59
C LYS A 146 0.37 -1.82 16.67
N LYS A 147 1.45 -2.59 16.91
CA LYS A 147 2.38 -2.36 18.06
C LYS A 147 3.24 -1.11 17.88
N SER A 148 3.54 -0.70 16.66
CA SER A 148 4.17 0.60 16.39
C SER A 148 3.28 1.79 16.77
N GLY A 149 1.96 1.56 16.92
CA GLY A 149 0.95 2.60 17.14
C GLY A 149 0.45 3.24 15.83
N TYR A 150 0.89 2.73 14.67
CA TYR A 150 0.56 3.29 13.36
C TYR A 150 -0.94 3.18 13.07
N GLU A 151 -1.55 2.03 13.36
CA GLU A 151 -3.00 1.82 13.23
C GLU A 151 -3.81 2.82 14.06
N ALA A 152 -3.41 3.03 15.33
CA ALA A 152 -4.08 3.96 16.22
C ALA A 152 -3.97 5.41 15.71
N MET A 153 -2.82 5.79 15.18
CA MET A 153 -2.60 7.10 14.56
C MET A 153 -3.55 7.29 13.37
N LEU A 154 -3.63 6.32 12.46
CA LEU A 154 -4.49 6.42 11.29
C LEU A 154 -5.97 6.46 11.66
N LYS A 155 -6.43 5.64 12.60
CA LYS A 155 -7.81 5.68 13.10
C LYS A 155 -8.21 7.06 13.65
N ALA A 156 -7.27 7.80 14.24
CA ALA A 156 -7.50 9.16 14.71
C ALA A 156 -7.66 10.19 13.57
N MET A 157 -7.23 9.88 12.36
CA MET A 157 -7.31 10.75 11.17
C MET A 157 -8.65 10.66 10.44
N LYS A 158 -9.60 9.85 10.93
CA LYS A 158 -10.93 9.63 10.34
C LYS A 158 -10.85 9.17 8.88
N GLU A 159 -11.58 9.80 7.96
CA GLU A 159 -11.73 9.42 6.55
C GLU A 159 -10.39 9.28 5.80
N GLU A 160 -9.46 10.22 5.98
CA GLU A 160 -8.12 10.11 5.39
C GLU A 160 -7.37 8.89 5.93
N GLY A 161 -7.54 8.60 7.22
CA GLY A 161 -6.94 7.45 7.87
C GLY A 161 -7.52 6.12 7.39
N GLU A 162 -8.80 6.05 7.05
CA GLU A 162 -9.45 4.86 6.51
C GLU A 162 -8.82 4.42 5.19
N THR A 163 -8.64 5.35 4.25
CA THR A 163 -7.97 5.06 2.96
C THR A 163 -6.54 4.55 3.18
N ARG A 164 -5.82 5.12 4.14
CA ARG A 164 -4.45 4.65 4.46
C ARG A 164 -4.45 3.28 5.13
N LEU A 165 -5.44 2.98 5.97
CA LEU A 165 -5.62 1.63 6.55
C LEU A 165 -5.94 0.59 5.49
N GLU A 166 -6.75 0.93 4.49
CA GLU A 166 -6.99 0.05 3.32
C GLU A 166 -5.67 -0.25 2.58
N ASN A 167 -4.81 0.76 2.38
CA ASN A 167 -3.50 0.55 1.77
C ASN A 167 -2.62 -0.38 2.62
N LEU A 168 -2.60 -0.24 3.94
CA LEU A 168 -1.87 -1.15 4.82
C LEU A 168 -2.47 -2.57 4.81
N GLY A 169 -3.79 -2.70 4.74
CA GLY A 169 -4.45 -4.00 4.56
C GLY A 169 -4.05 -4.68 3.25
N GLN A 170 -3.88 -3.90 2.18
CA GLN A 170 -3.37 -4.41 0.91
C GLN A 170 -1.88 -4.81 1.01
N LEU A 171 -1.06 -4.08 1.78
CA LEU A 171 0.33 -4.49 2.05
C LEU A 171 0.38 -5.85 2.75
N VAL A 172 -0.45 -6.07 3.78
CA VAL A 172 -0.57 -7.39 4.45
C VAL A 172 -0.98 -8.47 3.47
N SER A 173 -1.94 -8.18 2.57
CA SER A 173 -2.38 -9.11 1.53
C SER A 173 -1.26 -9.45 0.53
N SER A 174 -0.41 -8.47 0.18
CA SER A 174 0.74 -8.69 -0.71
C SER A 174 1.78 -9.59 -0.08
N ILE A 175 2.09 -9.37 1.20
CA ILE A 175 3.02 -10.20 1.97
C ILE A 175 2.48 -11.63 2.12
N LYS A 176 1.19 -11.79 2.37
CA LYS A 176 0.54 -13.11 2.39
C LYS A 176 0.68 -13.83 1.06
N THR A 177 0.41 -13.12 -0.04
CA THR A 177 0.55 -13.67 -1.39
C THR A 177 2.01 -14.07 -1.68
N TYR A 178 2.96 -13.23 -1.29
CA TYR A 178 4.39 -13.53 -1.39
C TYR A 178 4.77 -14.79 -0.60
N ALA A 179 4.30 -14.90 0.65
CA ALA A 179 4.54 -16.06 1.50
C ALA A 179 3.93 -17.34 0.91
N ASP A 180 2.70 -17.27 0.42
CA ASP A 180 2.01 -18.42 -0.20
C ASP A 180 2.70 -18.87 -1.51
N GLN A 181 3.31 -17.95 -2.27
CA GLN A 181 4.05 -18.25 -3.51
C GLN A 181 5.43 -18.85 -3.27
N ASN A 182 6.12 -18.43 -2.20
CA ASN A 182 7.49 -18.84 -1.91
C ASN A 182 7.58 -19.98 -0.86
N GLY A 183 6.46 -20.27 -0.15
CA GLY A 183 6.41 -21.36 0.84
C GLY A 183 7.47 -21.21 1.95
N GLU A 184 8.29 -22.25 2.15
CA GLU A 184 9.33 -22.28 3.19
C GLU A 184 10.50 -21.32 2.90
N ASP A 185 10.70 -20.89 1.65
CA ASP A 185 11.72 -19.94 1.25
C ASP A 185 11.30 -18.47 1.46
N ALA A 186 10.06 -18.23 1.87
CA ALA A 186 9.56 -16.89 2.11
C ALA A 186 10.24 -16.24 3.31
N THR A 187 10.94 -15.13 3.07
CA THR A 187 11.59 -14.35 4.12
C THR A 187 11.20 -12.88 4.04
N LEU A 188 11.29 -12.17 5.17
CA LEU A 188 11.05 -10.74 5.20
C LEU A 188 12.04 -9.96 4.33
N ALA A 189 13.30 -10.38 4.31
CA ALA A 189 14.34 -9.79 3.46
C ALA A 189 14.00 -9.97 1.98
N GLY A 190 13.62 -11.18 1.56
CA GLY A 190 13.23 -11.45 0.17
C GLY A 190 12.00 -10.65 -0.28
N PHE A 191 11.01 -10.45 0.61
CA PHE A 191 9.88 -9.55 0.31
C PHE A 191 10.34 -8.11 0.08
N LEU A 192 11.23 -7.58 0.93
CA LEU A 192 11.76 -6.21 0.77
C LEU A 192 12.61 -6.06 -0.50
N GLU A 193 13.35 -7.09 -0.90
CA GLU A 193 14.08 -7.12 -2.17
C GLU A 193 13.11 -7.09 -3.36
N GLU A 194 12.01 -7.84 -3.32
CA GLU A 194 10.97 -7.80 -4.34
C GLU A 194 10.33 -6.42 -4.45
N VAL A 195 10.02 -5.78 -3.32
CA VAL A 195 9.49 -4.41 -3.29
C VAL A 195 10.47 -3.41 -3.90
N ALA A 196 11.76 -3.54 -3.60
CA ALA A 196 12.80 -2.69 -4.18
C ALA A 196 12.88 -2.86 -5.70
N LEU A 197 12.88 -4.11 -6.18
CA LEU A 197 12.90 -4.42 -7.62
C LEU A 197 11.69 -3.82 -8.35
N ILE A 198 10.47 -3.94 -7.80
CA ILE A 198 9.26 -3.36 -8.38
C ILE A 198 9.41 -1.83 -8.45
N SER A 199 9.89 -1.19 -7.39
CA SER A 199 10.07 0.27 -7.34
C SER A 199 11.11 0.77 -8.35
N ASP A 200 12.18 0.02 -8.58
CA ASP A 200 13.22 0.36 -9.55
C ASP A 200 12.75 0.20 -11.00
N LEU A 201 12.01 -0.89 -11.31
CA LEU A 201 11.43 -1.12 -12.64
C LEU A 201 10.44 -0.03 -13.02
N ASP A 202 9.73 0.52 -12.03
CA ASP A 202 8.74 1.58 -12.22
C ASP A 202 9.36 2.97 -12.46
N SER A 203 10.66 3.16 -12.24
CA SER A 203 11.33 4.46 -12.41
C SER A 203 11.60 4.84 -13.89
N TYR A 204 11.34 3.93 -14.85
CA TYR A 204 11.56 4.17 -16.28
C TYR A 204 10.44 4.99 -16.89
N ASP A 205 10.84 6.13 -17.43
CA ASP A 205 10.25 7.08 -18.39
C ASP A 205 8.71 7.32 -18.37
N ASN A 206 8.31 8.47 -17.82
CA ASN A 206 6.91 8.95 -17.82
C ASN A 206 6.37 9.35 -19.22
N ASP A 207 7.20 9.43 -20.27
CA ASP A 207 6.80 9.81 -21.63
C ASP A 207 6.57 8.60 -22.55
N ALA A 208 6.83 7.39 -22.07
CA ALA A 208 6.61 6.16 -22.83
C ALA A 208 5.10 5.90 -23.07
N ASP A 209 4.82 5.17 -24.16
CA ASP A 209 3.49 4.60 -24.40
C ASP A 209 3.11 3.69 -23.24
N SER A 210 2.16 4.10 -22.38
CA SER A 210 1.87 3.46 -21.10
C SER A 210 0.38 3.36 -20.82
N VAL A 211 -0.03 2.28 -20.13
CA VAL A 211 -1.40 2.11 -19.64
C VAL A 211 -1.68 3.14 -18.55
N THR A 212 -2.83 3.79 -18.62
CA THR A 212 -3.25 4.75 -17.61
C THR A 212 -4.04 4.05 -16.51
N MET A 213 -3.63 4.23 -15.26
CA MET A 213 -4.31 3.67 -14.08
C MET A 213 -4.80 4.81 -13.17
N MET A 214 -6.05 4.75 -12.69
CA MET A 214 -6.59 5.78 -11.81
C MET A 214 -7.84 5.32 -11.08
N THR A 215 -8.21 6.05 -10.02
CA THR A 215 -9.53 5.88 -9.42
C THR A 215 -10.63 6.39 -10.37
N ILE A 216 -11.85 5.86 -10.21
CA ILE A 216 -13.00 6.33 -10.97
C ILE A 216 -13.24 7.83 -10.76
N HIS A 217 -12.99 8.34 -9.55
CA HIS A 217 -13.08 9.77 -9.24
C HIS A 217 -12.12 10.62 -10.09
N SER A 218 -10.87 10.14 -10.25
CA SER A 218 -9.86 10.83 -11.05
C SER A 218 -10.13 10.77 -12.56
N ALA A 219 -10.99 9.85 -12.99
CA ALA A 219 -11.33 9.65 -14.40
C ALA A 219 -12.37 10.64 -14.93
N LYS A 220 -12.95 11.48 -14.05
CA LYS A 220 -13.96 12.46 -14.46
C LYS A 220 -13.39 13.45 -15.49
N GLY A 221 -14.01 13.53 -16.66
CA GLY A 221 -13.57 14.40 -17.76
C GLY A 221 -12.53 13.79 -18.71
N LEU A 222 -11.98 12.60 -18.39
CA LEU A 222 -11.08 11.87 -19.27
C LEU A 222 -11.85 10.79 -20.04
N GLU A 223 -11.35 10.40 -21.21
CA GLU A 223 -11.95 9.33 -22.03
C GLU A 223 -10.87 8.54 -22.77
N PHE A 224 -11.08 7.23 -22.87
CA PHE A 224 -10.11 6.31 -23.50
C PHE A 224 -10.80 5.37 -24.49
N PRO A 225 -10.12 4.94 -25.54
CA PRO A 225 -10.66 3.92 -26.45
C PRO A 225 -11.09 2.64 -25.72
N TYR A 226 -10.25 2.13 -24.80
CA TYR A 226 -10.44 0.87 -24.10
C TYR A 226 -10.37 1.10 -22.59
N VAL A 227 -11.43 0.74 -21.88
CA VAL A 227 -11.53 0.95 -20.42
C VAL A 227 -11.77 -0.37 -19.71
N PHE A 228 -10.98 -0.65 -18.69
CA PHE A 228 -11.11 -1.79 -17.80
C PHE A 228 -11.52 -1.29 -16.40
N VAL A 229 -12.74 -1.59 -15.97
CA VAL A 229 -13.20 -1.33 -14.61
C VAL A 229 -13.04 -2.59 -13.79
N ILE A 230 -12.17 -2.54 -12.81
CA ILE A 230 -11.84 -3.71 -11.98
C ILE A 230 -12.52 -3.66 -10.61
N GLY A 231 -12.77 -4.85 -10.04
CA GLY A 231 -13.36 -4.97 -8.72
C GLY A 231 -14.86 -4.67 -8.67
N MET A 232 -15.58 -5.05 -9.71
CA MET A 232 -17.04 -4.97 -9.76
C MET A 232 -17.66 -6.04 -8.86
N GLU A 233 -17.50 -5.85 -7.55
CA GLU A 233 -17.90 -6.79 -6.50
C GLU A 233 -18.60 -6.01 -5.36
N ASP A 234 -19.65 -6.59 -4.84
CA ASP A 234 -20.33 -6.06 -3.65
C ASP A 234 -19.37 -5.97 -2.46
N GLY A 235 -19.35 -4.80 -1.79
CA GLY A 235 -18.40 -4.50 -0.71
C GLY A 235 -17.10 -3.85 -1.18
N ILE A 236 -16.90 -3.76 -2.52
CA ILE A 236 -15.81 -3.01 -3.15
C ILE A 236 -16.38 -1.90 -4.02
N PHE A 237 -17.23 -2.26 -4.96
CA PHE A 237 -17.95 -1.32 -5.82
C PHE A 237 -19.35 -1.88 -6.17
N PRO A 238 -20.40 -1.46 -5.45
CA PRO A 238 -20.46 -0.47 -4.36
C PRO A 238 -19.73 -0.93 -3.08
N GLY A 239 -19.23 0.05 -2.32
CA GLY A 239 -18.59 -0.17 -1.02
C GLY A 239 -19.57 -0.69 0.03
N ASP A 240 -19.07 -1.39 1.07
CA ASP A 240 -19.94 -1.99 2.11
C ASP A 240 -20.80 -0.95 2.84
N MET A 241 -20.28 0.25 3.09
CA MET A 241 -21.01 1.30 3.80
C MET A 241 -22.18 1.85 3.00
N ALA A 242 -22.07 1.88 1.68
CA ALA A 242 -23.14 2.36 0.80
C ALA A 242 -24.42 1.52 0.89
N LYS A 243 -24.33 0.26 1.30
CA LYS A 243 -25.48 -0.64 1.46
C LYS A 243 -26.45 -0.21 2.56
N TYR A 244 -25.98 0.60 3.50
CA TYR A 244 -26.76 1.06 4.67
C TYR A 244 -27.31 2.47 4.52
N ASN A 245 -26.98 3.18 3.42
CA ASN A 245 -27.38 4.54 3.17
C ASN A 245 -27.74 4.70 1.69
N GLU A 246 -28.97 5.12 1.41
CA GLU A 246 -29.48 5.30 0.05
C GLU A 246 -28.73 6.42 -0.70
N GLU A 247 -28.36 7.51 -0.01
CA GLU A 247 -27.60 8.62 -0.61
C GLU A 247 -26.20 8.17 -1.04
N ASP A 248 -25.54 7.37 -0.21
CA ASP A 248 -24.22 6.82 -0.52
C ASP A 248 -24.31 5.81 -1.68
N MET A 249 -25.36 4.98 -1.75
CA MET A 249 -25.60 4.06 -2.85
C MET A 249 -25.83 4.81 -4.17
N GLU A 250 -26.57 5.90 -4.16
CA GLU A 250 -26.78 6.74 -5.35
C GLU A 250 -25.48 7.40 -5.81
N GLU A 251 -24.60 7.81 -4.89
CA GLU A 251 -23.28 8.32 -5.26
C GLU A 251 -22.41 7.23 -5.89
N GLU A 252 -22.40 6.01 -5.33
CA GLU A 252 -21.71 4.86 -5.93
C GLU A 252 -22.27 4.57 -7.34
N ARG A 253 -23.60 4.68 -7.55
CA ARG A 253 -24.24 4.53 -8.87
C ARG A 253 -23.78 5.61 -9.85
N ARG A 254 -23.67 6.87 -9.41
CA ARG A 254 -23.12 7.95 -10.24
C ARG A 254 -21.68 7.70 -10.64
N LEU A 255 -20.87 7.18 -9.70
CA LEU A 255 -19.49 6.78 -10.01
C LEU A 255 -19.46 5.64 -11.02
N CYS A 256 -20.34 4.65 -10.91
CA CYS A 256 -20.46 3.59 -11.89
C CYS A 256 -20.80 4.13 -13.29
N TYR A 257 -21.76 5.05 -13.37
CA TYR A 257 -22.08 5.76 -14.61
C TYR A 257 -20.86 6.50 -15.17
N VAL A 258 -20.10 7.21 -14.32
CA VAL A 258 -18.86 7.86 -14.74
C VAL A 258 -17.90 6.84 -15.31
N ALA A 259 -17.65 5.72 -14.62
CA ALA A 259 -16.73 4.70 -15.10
C ALA A 259 -17.08 4.14 -16.47
N ILE A 260 -18.37 3.79 -16.67
CA ILE A 260 -18.88 3.25 -17.93
C ILE A 260 -18.72 4.27 -19.07
N THR A 261 -19.03 5.53 -18.83
CA THR A 261 -18.95 6.58 -19.84
C THR A 261 -17.54 7.03 -20.21
N ARG A 262 -16.50 6.46 -19.60
CA ARG A 262 -15.09 6.75 -19.97
C ARG A 262 -14.63 5.98 -21.21
N ALA A 263 -15.35 4.91 -21.58
CA ALA A 263 -15.02 4.10 -22.75
C ALA A 263 -15.58 4.72 -24.05
N LYS A 264 -14.69 4.87 -25.06
CA LYS A 264 -15.07 5.33 -26.41
C LYS A 264 -15.41 4.19 -27.36
N LYS A 265 -14.77 3.03 -27.17
CA LYS A 265 -14.91 1.87 -28.07
C LYS A 265 -15.38 0.66 -27.29
N GLU A 266 -14.59 0.22 -26.32
CA GLU A 266 -14.85 -1.02 -25.60
C GLU A 266 -14.71 -0.81 -24.10
N LEU A 267 -15.60 -1.43 -23.33
CA LEU A 267 -15.64 -1.43 -21.88
C LEU A 267 -15.55 -2.87 -21.36
N TYR A 268 -14.63 -3.10 -20.44
CA TYR A 268 -14.46 -4.37 -19.73
C TYR A 268 -14.78 -4.18 -18.26
N LEU A 269 -15.78 -4.91 -17.77
CA LEU A 269 -16.18 -4.93 -16.38
C LEU A 269 -15.72 -6.25 -15.76
N SER A 270 -14.88 -6.22 -14.73
CA SER A 270 -14.34 -7.44 -14.14
C SER A 270 -14.66 -7.59 -12.67
N SER A 271 -15.07 -8.79 -12.28
CA SER A 271 -15.25 -9.21 -10.91
C SER A 271 -14.41 -10.46 -10.60
N SER A 272 -13.93 -10.60 -9.38
CA SER A 272 -13.17 -11.74 -8.92
C SER A 272 -14.04 -12.66 -8.05
N ARG A 273 -13.96 -13.97 -8.27
CA ARG A 273 -14.67 -14.94 -7.42
C ARG A 273 -14.14 -14.96 -5.99
N THR A 274 -12.87 -14.68 -5.82
CA THR A 274 -12.19 -14.61 -4.54
C THR A 274 -11.17 -13.49 -4.58
N ARG A 275 -11.06 -12.74 -3.50
CA ARG A 275 -10.11 -11.64 -3.34
C ARG A 275 -9.47 -11.71 -1.97
N MET A 276 -8.16 -11.49 -1.91
CA MET A 276 -7.45 -11.33 -0.65
C MET A 276 -7.62 -9.88 -0.17
N ILE A 277 -8.18 -9.71 1.03
CA ILE A 277 -8.40 -8.40 1.67
C ILE A 277 -7.94 -8.54 3.12
N PHE A 278 -7.02 -7.70 3.56
CA PHE A 278 -6.41 -7.76 4.91
C PHE A 278 -5.83 -9.16 5.25
N GLY A 279 -5.16 -9.80 4.28
CA GLY A 279 -4.57 -11.14 4.45
C GLY A 279 -5.59 -12.29 4.50
N GLN A 280 -6.89 -12.02 4.31
CA GLN A 280 -7.95 -13.02 4.31
C GLN A 280 -8.60 -13.16 2.93
N THR A 281 -8.80 -14.39 2.48
CA THR A 281 -9.54 -14.67 1.25
C THR A 281 -11.04 -14.47 1.48
N ARG A 282 -11.64 -13.53 0.79
CA ARG A 282 -13.09 -13.26 0.79
C ARG A 282 -13.73 -13.68 -0.53
N ARG A 283 -15.01 -14.01 -0.46
CA ARG A 283 -15.87 -14.27 -1.63
C ARG A 283 -16.97 -13.23 -1.63
N ASN A 284 -16.81 -12.22 -2.47
CA ASN A 284 -17.85 -11.21 -2.66
C ASN A 284 -18.73 -11.61 -3.86
N PRO A 285 -20.04 -11.36 -3.80
CA PRO A 285 -20.88 -11.46 -4.99
C PRO A 285 -20.43 -10.45 -6.05
N PRO A 286 -20.71 -10.70 -7.35
CA PRO A 286 -20.60 -9.66 -8.36
C PRO A 286 -21.39 -8.42 -7.96
N SER A 287 -20.90 -7.25 -8.36
CA SER A 287 -21.55 -5.97 -8.09
C SER A 287 -23.02 -5.95 -8.49
N ALA A 288 -23.88 -5.40 -7.63
CA ALA A 288 -25.28 -5.18 -7.96
C ALA A 288 -25.46 -4.35 -9.24
N PHE A 289 -24.53 -3.44 -9.53
CA PHE A 289 -24.57 -2.61 -10.76
C PHE A 289 -24.45 -3.45 -12.03
N LEU A 290 -23.80 -4.61 -12.00
CA LEU A 290 -23.75 -5.50 -13.17
C LEU A 290 -25.13 -6.10 -13.50
N ALA A 291 -25.97 -6.33 -12.50
CA ALA A 291 -27.33 -6.83 -12.71
C ALA A 291 -28.29 -5.78 -13.26
N GLU A 292 -27.92 -4.50 -13.20
CA GLU A 292 -28.69 -3.38 -13.76
C GLU A 292 -28.42 -3.15 -15.28
N ILE A 293 -27.39 -3.79 -15.82
CA ILE A 293 -27.05 -3.70 -17.24
C ILE A 293 -27.94 -4.66 -18.04
N ASP A 294 -28.54 -4.17 -19.12
CA ASP A 294 -29.31 -5.03 -20.03
C ASP A 294 -28.43 -6.17 -20.56
N PRO A 295 -28.79 -7.44 -20.34
CA PRO A 295 -28.04 -8.59 -20.84
C PRO A 295 -27.78 -8.56 -22.37
N ALA A 296 -28.62 -7.90 -23.14
CA ALA A 296 -28.45 -7.75 -24.59
C ALA A 296 -27.24 -6.85 -24.97
N LEU A 297 -26.67 -6.12 -24.00
CA LEU A 297 -25.50 -5.24 -24.18
C LEU A 297 -24.19 -5.91 -23.68
N LEU A 298 -24.26 -7.14 -23.19
CA LEU A 298 -23.12 -7.89 -22.66
C LEU A 298 -22.73 -8.99 -23.65
N ASP A 299 -21.42 -9.10 -23.94
CA ASP A 299 -20.80 -10.17 -24.73
C ASP A 299 -20.38 -11.35 -23.84
#